data_7158b8e89c4e578cb3e2055846317f99
#
_entry.id   7158b8e89c4e578cb3e2055846317f99
#
_cell.length_a   1.000
_cell.length_b   1.000
_cell.length_c   1.000
_cell.angle_alpha   90.00
_cell.angle_beta   90.00
_cell.angle_gamma   90.00
#
_symmetry.space_group_name_H-M   'P 1'
#
loop_
_entity.id
_entity.type
_entity.pdbx_description
1 polymer ?
#
loop_
_entity_poly.entity_id
_entity_poly.type
_entity_poly.pdbx_seq_one_letter_code
_entity_poly.pdbx_strand_id
1 'polypeptide(L)'
;MTLLRSYLGTTLRSARVAQGRTLRDVAKSARVSLGYLSEVERGQKEPSSELINAICAALDLNLSTLLLDVVAQVKSAESPALTVVDDAA
;
A
#
# COMPACT_ATOMS: atom_id res chain seq x y z
N MET A 1 5.98 -14.19 8.15
CA MET A 1 6.58 -12.91 7.71
C MET A 1 5.74 -12.29 6.62
N THR A 2 5.39 -11.03 6.74
CA THR A 2 4.61 -10.32 5.73
C THR A 2 5.53 -9.78 4.64
N LEU A 3 5.14 -9.96 3.40
CA LEU A 3 5.93 -9.52 2.26
C LEU A 3 5.69 -8.03 1.98
N LEU A 4 6.70 -7.38 1.40
CA LEU A 4 6.60 -5.97 1.04
C LEU A 4 5.37 -5.68 0.17
N ARG A 5 5.09 -6.55 -0.79
CA ARG A 5 3.93 -6.35 -1.67
C ARG A 5 2.60 -6.35 -0.90
N SER A 6 2.55 -7.02 0.24
CA SER A 6 1.35 -7.01 1.07
C SER A 6 1.16 -5.65 1.75
N TYR A 7 2.23 -5.05 2.25
CA TYR A 7 2.17 -3.71 2.82
C TYR A 7 1.81 -2.66 1.77
N LEU A 8 2.43 -2.78 0.59
CA LEU A 8 2.13 -1.88 -0.53
C LEU A 8 0.66 -1.97 -0.92
N GLY A 9 0.16 -3.19 -1.07
CA GLY A 9 -1.23 -3.41 -1.45
C GLY A 9 -2.21 -2.82 -0.44
N THR A 10 -1.96 -3.06 0.85
CA THR A 10 -2.81 -2.53 1.92
C THR A 10 -2.82 -1.00 1.90
N THR A 11 -1.66 -0.38 1.74
CA THR A 11 -1.56 1.07 1.73
C THR A 11 -2.27 1.68 0.53
N LEU A 12 -2.08 1.09 -0.65
CA LEU A 12 -2.74 1.57 -1.86
C LEU A 12 -4.26 1.44 -1.75
N ARG A 13 -4.72 0.31 -1.24
CA ARG A 13 -6.15 0.10 -1.04
C ARG A 13 -6.72 1.10 -0.04
N SER A 14 -6.02 1.35 1.06
CA SER A 14 -6.47 2.31 2.07
C SER A 14 -6.60 3.71 1.49
N ALA A 15 -5.64 4.13 0.67
CA ALA A 15 -5.68 5.43 0.02
C ALA A 15 -6.89 5.53 -0.92
N ARG A 16 -7.14 4.47 -1.70
CA ARG A 16 -8.28 4.43 -2.62
C ARG A 16 -9.61 4.53 -1.86
N VAL A 17 -9.75 3.71 -0.84
CA VAL A 17 -10.99 3.67 -0.04
C VAL A 17 -11.23 5.00 0.65
N ALA A 18 -10.16 5.61 1.20
CA ALA A 18 -10.27 6.92 1.84
C ALA A 18 -10.76 8.01 0.88
N GLN A 19 -10.46 7.86 -0.42
CA GLN A 19 -10.93 8.80 -1.42
C GLN A 19 -12.33 8.46 -1.95
N GLY A 20 -12.94 7.38 -1.48
CA GLY A 20 -14.25 6.94 -1.95
C GLY A 20 -14.24 6.49 -3.41
N ARG A 21 -13.09 6.06 -3.92
CA ARG A 21 -12.96 5.68 -5.32
C ARG A 21 -13.06 4.18 -5.50
N THR A 22 -13.64 3.76 -6.62
CA THR A 22 -13.77 2.34 -6.92
C THR A 22 -12.47 1.80 -7.51
N LEU A 23 -12.31 0.49 -7.41
CA LEU A 23 -11.17 -0.19 -8.01
C LEU A 23 -11.10 0.09 -9.51
N ARG A 24 -12.27 0.04 -10.19
CA ARG A 24 -12.35 0.28 -11.63
C ARG A 24 -11.91 1.70 -11.98
N ASP A 25 -12.31 2.69 -11.19
CA ASP A 25 -11.94 4.07 -11.43
C ASP A 25 -10.42 4.27 -11.36
N VAL A 26 -9.80 3.74 -10.32
CA VAL A 26 -8.35 3.88 -10.16
C VAL A 26 -7.60 3.08 -11.24
N ALA A 27 -8.07 1.87 -11.56
CA ALA A 27 -7.46 1.08 -12.62
C ALA A 27 -7.47 1.83 -13.95
N LYS A 28 -8.59 2.47 -14.27
CA LYS A 28 -8.73 3.26 -15.50
C LYS A 28 -7.76 4.44 -15.49
N SER A 29 -7.70 5.19 -14.38
CA SER A 29 -6.79 6.33 -14.25
C SER A 29 -5.33 5.94 -14.37
N ALA A 30 -4.97 4.81 -13.78
CA ALA A 30 -3.59 4.31 -13.80
C ALA A 30 -3.26 3.58 -15.10
N ARG A 31 -4.25 3.32 -15.97
CA ARG A 31 -4.10 2.56 -17.21
C ARG A 31 -3.58 1.15 -16.97
N VAL A 32 -4.11 0.49 -15.95
CA VAL A 32 -3.81 -0.89 -15.65
C VAL A 32 -5.12 -1.69 -15.70
N SER A 33 -5.00 -3.00 -15.85
CA SER A 33 -6.20 -3.84 -15.84
C SER A 33 -6.80 -3.89 -14.43
N LEU A 34 -8.11 -4.06 -14.38
CA LEU A 34 -8.83 -4.18 -13.12
C LEU A 34 -8.31 -5.38 -12.31
N GLY A 35 -8.12 -6.52 -12.98
CA GLY A 35 -7.61 -7.71 -12.33
C GLY A 35 -6.22 -7.51 -11.76
N TYR A 36 -5.35 -6.84 -12.50
CA TYR A 36 -3.99 -6.57 -12.02
C TYR A 36 -4.02 -5.69 -10.76
N LEU A 37 -4.77 -4.58 -10.79
CA LEU A 37 -4.85 -3.69 -9.64
C LEU A 37 -5.43 -4.42 -8.44
N SER A 38 -6.45 -5.26 -8.66
CA SER A 38 -7.03 -6.07 -7.60
C SER A 38 -5.98 -6.98 -6.96
N GLU A 39 -5.14 -7.63 -7.77
CA GLU A 39 -4.10 -8.51 -7.27
C GLU A 39 -3.03 -7.74 -6.50
N VAL A 40 -2.69 -6.53 -6.96
CA VAL A 40 -1.74 -5.67 -6.26
C VAL A 40 -2.28 -5.29 -4.88
N GLU A 41 -3.54 -4.87 -4.81
CA GLU A 41 -4.15 -4.49 -3.53
C GLU A 41 -4.22 -5.65 -2.54
N ARG A 42 -4.36 -6.87 -3.05
CA ARG A 42 -4.43 -8.06 -2.19
C ARG A 42 -3.05 -8.64 -1.86
N GLY A 43 -1.98 -7.99 -2.33
CA GLY A 43 -0.64 -8.45 -2.05
C GLY A 43 -0.23 -9.67 -2.84
N GLN A 44 -0.93 -9.99 -3.93
CA GLN A 44 -0.67 -11.16 -4.75
C GLN A 44 0.28 -10.91 -5.91
N LYS A 45 0.50 -9.65 -6.25
CA LYS A 45 1.41 -9.24 -7.31
C LYS A 45 2.35 -8.16 -6.80
N GLU A 46 3.60 -8.25 -7.25
CA GLU A 46 4.59 -7.23 -6.95
C GLU A 46 4.59 -6.22 -8.09
N PRO A 47 4.17 -4.98 -7.84
CA PRO A 47 4.13 -4.00 -8.92
C PRO A 47 5.53 -3.52 -9.27
N SER A 48 5.76 -3.25 -10.55
CA SER A 48 7.01 -2.62 -10.99
C SER A 48 7.04 -1.17 -10.51
N SER A 49 8.24 -0.58 -10.56
CA SER A 49 8.39 0.83 -10.22
C SER A 49 7.50 1.72 -11.07
N GLU A 50 7.39 1.42 -12.36
CA GLU A 50 6.55 2.18 -13.29
C GLU A 50 5.07 2.11 -12.89
N LEU A 51 4.63 0.92 -12.48
CA LEU A 51 3.23 0.75 -12.10
C LEU A 51 2.93 1.37 -10.74
N ILE A 52 3.88 1.31 -9.80
CA ILE A 52 3.72 2.02 -8.54
C ILE A 52 3.53 3.52 -8.80
N ASN A 53 4.38 4.09 -9.67
CA ASN A 53 4.27 5.51 -10.01
C ASN A 53 2.92 5.83 -10.67
N ALA A 54 2.46 4.97 -11.57
CA ALA A 54 1.18 5.17 -12.25
C ALA A 54 0.00 5.12 -11.28
N ILE A 55 0.02 4.17 -10.35
CA ILE A 55 -1.03 4.04 -9.36
C ILE A 55 -1.01 5.21 -8.38
N CYS A 56 0.17 5.62 -7.92
CA CYS A 56 0.31 6.78 -7.05
C CYS A 56 -0.21 8.04 -7.74
N ALA A 57 0.12 8.23 -9.02
CA ALA A 57 -0.39 9.38 -9.77
C ALA A 57 -1.91 9.34 -9.88
N ALA A 58 -2.47 8.17 -10.13
CA ALA A 58 -3.92 7.99 -10.21
C ALA A 58 -4.62 8.32 -8.89
N LEU A 59 -3.95 8.07 -7.77
CA LEU A 59 -4.47 8.34 -6.43
C LEU A 59 -4.08 9.72 -5.91
N ASP A 60 -3.37 10.50 -6.73
CA ASP A 60 -2.87 11.81 -6.30
C ASP A 60 -2.05 11.68 -5.02
N LEU A 61 -1.22 10.66 -4.96
CA LEU A 61 -0.44 10.30 -3.79
C LEU A 61 1.04 10.41 -4.11
N ASN A 62 1.80 11.09 -3.25
CA ASN A 62 3.24 11.16 -3.42
C ASN A 62 3.87 9.81 -3.07
N LEU A 63 4.90 9.42 -3.80
CA LEU A 63 5.63 8.21 -3.52
C LEU A 63 6.19 8.21 -2.09
N SER A 64 6.68 9.37 -1.64
CA SER A 64 7.21 9.50 -0.28
C SER A 64 6.14 9.21 0.77
N THR A 65 4.92 9.69 0.55
CA THR A 65 3.81 9.41 1.46
C THR A 65 3.48 7.92 1.49
N LEU A 66 3.44 7.29 0.33
CA LEU A 66 3.23 5.84 0.24
C LEU A 66 4.29 5.09 1.05
N LEU A 67 5.55 5.44 0.86
CA LEU A 67 6.64 4.75 1.52
C LEU A 67 6.65 4.99 3.03
N LEU A 68 6.29 6.19 3.48
CA LEU A 68 6.18 6.46 4.91
C LEU A 68 5.09 5.62 5.56
N ASP A 69 3.96 5.45 4.89
CA ASP A 69 2.89 4.59 5.40
C ASP A 69 3.34 3.13 5.47
N VAL A 70 4.06 2.68 4.45
CA VAL A 70 4.61 1.32 4.43
C VAL A 70 5.62 1.15 5.57
N VAL A 71 6.50 2.12 5.77
CA VAL A 71 7.48 2.08 6.87
C VAL A 71 6.77 1.95 8.21
N ALA A 72 5.70 2.72 8.42
CA ALA A 72 4.95 2.67 9.68
C ALA A 72 4.38 1.26 9.94
N GLN A 73 3.84 0.62 8.89
CA GLN A 73 3.32 -0.74 9.00
C GLN A 73 4.43 -1.75 9.30
N VAL A 74 5.56 -1.63 8.62
CA VAL A 74 6.70 -2.52 8.80
C VAL A 74 7.24 -2.38 10.21
N LYS A 75 7.42 -1.16 10.70
CA LYS A 75 7.92 -0.92 12.06
C LYS A 75 6.96 -1.49 13.09
N SER A 76 5.67 -1.32 12.90
CA SER A 76 4.68 -1.88 13.81
C SER A 76 4.75 -3.40 13.86
N ALA A 77 4.95 -4.04 12.71
CA ALA A 77 5.06 -5.48 12.63
C ALA A 77 6.36 -6.00 13.26
N GLU A 78 7.43 -5.23 13.16
CA GLU A 78 8.75 -5.65 13.65
C GLU A 78 8.97 -5.35 15.13
N SER A 79 8.19 -4.47 15.73
CA SER A 79 8.47 -3.96 17.07
C SER A 79 7.33 -4.06 18.07
N PRO A 80 6.37 -4.97 17.94
CA PRO A 80 5.26 -4.99 18.89
C PRO A 80 5.71 -5.34 20.31
N ALA A 81 6.74 -6.17 20.44
CA ALA A 81 7.24 -6.59 21.74
C ALA A 81 7.99 -5.49 22.47
N LEU A 82 8.56 -4.53 21.75
CA LEU A 82 9.29 -3.44 22.37
C LEU A 82 8.39 -2.55 23.20
N THR A 83 7.16 -2.35 22.75
CA THR A 83 6.19 -1.56 23.48
C THR A 83 5.89 -2.16 24.83
N VAL A 84 5.77 -3.47 24.89
CA VAL A 84 5.49 -4.19 26.12
C VAL A 84 6.66 -4.06 27.10
N VAL A 85 7.87 -4.17 26.58
CA VAL A 85 9.06 -4.04 27.41
C VAL A 85 9.17 -2.66 28.03
N ASP A 86 8.86 -1.64 27.25
CA ASP A 86 8.89 -0.26 27.73
C ASP A 86 7.90 -0.06 28.87
N ASP A 87 6.73 -0.66 28.78
CA ASP A 87 5.73 -0.56 29.83
C ASP A 87 6.20 -1.19 31.13
N ALA A 88 7.04 -2.20 31.04
CA ALA A 88 7.55 -2.88 32.21
C ALA A 88 8.58 -2.06 32.94
N ALA A 89 9.17 -1.12 32.27
CA ALA A 89 10.16 -0.26 32.87
C ALA A 89 9.50 0.81 33.76
#